data_2231bd35f011f6e462c7b719b70b62a9
#
_entry.id   2231bd35f011f6e462c7b719b70b62a9
#
_cell.length_a   1.000
_cell.length_b   1.000
_cell.length_c   1.000
_cell.angle_alpha   90.00
_cell.angle_beta   90.00
_cell.angle_gamma   90.00
#
_symmetry.space_group_name_H-M   'P 1'
#
loop_
_entity.id
_entity.type
_entity.pdbx_description
1 polymer ?
#
loop_
_entity_poly.entity_id
_entity_poly.type
_entity_poly.pdbx_seq_one_letter_code
_entity_poly.pdbx_strand_id
1 'polypeptide(L)'
;MKDTKFRIWDIDAQTMHEVGILLIGHGATGYSYPAPGEEATVGTADTNRVLMQFTGLKDKNGKEIYEGDLVKCGEFEDDSDAKTYEVIYNEDGTYPAFDLKGWRGETNGICLFLNDGYLEVIGNIYESPELLKAPAATEQPSQAS
;
A
#
# COMPACT_ATOMS: atom_id res chain seq x y z
N MET A 1 -0.04 -21.75 5.23
CA MET A 1 0.11 -20.73 6.27
C MET A 1 0.30 -19.37 5.62
N LYS A 2 -0.38 -18.37 6.11
CA LYS A 2 -0.27 -17.01 5.58
C LYS A 2 1.08 -16.41 5.96
N ASP A 3 1.81 -15.88 4.98
CA ASP A 3 3.03 -15.14 5.24
C ASP A 3 2.71 -13.79 5.88
N THR A 4 3.33 -13.52 7.01
CA THR A 4 3.20 -12.22 7.68
C THR A 4 4.51 -11.46 7.50
N LYS A 5 4.46 -10.38 6.76
CA LYS A 5 5.61 -9.54 6.48
C LYS A 5 5.27 -8.09 6.71
N PHE A 6 6.30 -7.30 7.01
CA PHE A 6 6.17 -5.87 7.21
C PHE A 6 7.26 -5.15 6.44
N ARG A 7 6.96 -3.93 6.04
CA ARG A 7 7.96 -2.98 5.55
C ARG A 7 7.80 -1.67 6.31
N ILE A 8 8.82 -0.84 6.27
CA ILE A 8 8.81 0.42 6.98
C ILE A 8 9.28 1.53 6.05
N TRP A 9 8.61 2.67 6.10
CA TRP A 9 9.04 3.87 5.43
C TRP A 9 9.74 4.77 6.42
N ASP A 10 11.00 5.10 6.16
CA ASP A 10 11.78 6.03 6.95
C ASP A 10 11.58 7.43 6.37
N ILE A 11 10.85 8.27 7.10
CA ILE A 11 10.50 9.63 6.64
C ILE A 11 11.76 10.50 6.54
N ASP A 12 12.67 10.36 7.48
CA ASP A 12 13.88 11.18 7.50
C ASP A 12 14.82 10.83 6.33
N ALA A 13 15.00 9.54 6.10
CA ALA A 13 15.87 9.06 5.03
C ALA A 13 15.17 8.98 3.66
N GLN A 14 13.85 9.03 3.62
CA GLN A 14 13.03 8.87 2.42
C GLN A 14 13.30 7.52 1.72
N THR A 15 13.36 6.46 2.52
CA THR A 15 13.68 5.11 2.04
C THR A 15 12.69 4.08 2.58
N MET A 16 12.44 3.04 1.78
CA MET A 16 11.61 1.90 2.13
C MET A 16 12.49 0.71 2.49
N HIS A 17 12.18 0.02 3.58
CA HIS A 17 12.95 -1.13 4.06
C HIS A 17 12.02 -2.29 4.41
N GLU A 18 12.48 -3.52 4.15
CA GLU A 18 11.83 -4.70 4.68
C GLU A 18 12.17 -4.85 6.16
N VAL A 19 11.19 -5.23 6.96
CA VAL A 19 11.39 -5.45 8.39
C VAL A 19 11.81 -6.91 8.60
N GLY A 20 13.00 -7.12 9.15
CA GLY A 20 13.50 -8.46 9.46
C GLY A 20 12.90 -9.00 10.75
N ILE A 21 12.83 -8.16 11.78
CA ILE A 21 12.29 -8.55 13.10
C ILE A 21 11.32 -7.49 13.56
N LEU A 22 10.14 -7.92 13.98
CA LEU A 22 9.13 -7.06 14.57
C LEU A 22 8.86 -7.54 16.00
N LEU A 23 9.05 -6.65 16.97
CA LEU A 23 8.79 -6.92 18.38
C LEU A 23 7.60 -6.11 18.82
N ILE A 24 6.56 -6.79 19.27
CA ILE A 24 5.34 -6.15 19.77
C ILE A 24 5.22 -6.47 21.26
N GLY A 25 5.15 -5.44 22.07
CA GLY A 25 5.01 -5.59 23.52
C GLY A 25 4.10 -4.50 24.10
N HIS A 26 3.97 -4.51 25.42
CA HIS A 26 3.15 -3.52 26.11
C HIS A 26 3.69 -2.11 25.91
N GLY A 27 2.99 -1.34 25.08
CA GLY A 27 3.28 0.07 24.88
C GLY A 27 4.47 0.39 23.98
N ALA A 28 5.08 -0.61 23.35
CA ALA A 28 6.20 -0.36 22.46
C ALA A 28 6.23 -1.35 21.29
N THR A 29 6.54 -0.86 20.12
CA THR A 29 6.82 -1.67 18.94
C THR A 29 8.27 -1.42 18.55
N GLY A 30 9.06 -2.49 18.55
CA GLY A 30 10.43 -2.44 18.07
C GLY A 30 10.55 -3.14 16.71
N TYR A 31 11.53 -2.75 15.94
CA TYR A 31 11.76 -3.37 14.64
C TYR A 31 13.25 -3.38 14.31
N SER A 32 13.62 -4.28 13.42
CA SER A 32 14.97 -4.34 12.89
C SER A 32 14.89 -4.42 11.37
N TYR A 33 15.67 -3.58 10.71
CA TYR A 33 15.82 -3.63 9.26
C TYR A 33 17.24 -3.27 8.87
N PRO A 34 17.78 -3.88 7.82
CA PRO A 34 19.09 -3.50 7.34
C PRO A 34 19.04 -2.18 6.58
N ALA A 35 19.92 -1.27 6.91
CA ALA A 35 20.17 -0.13 6.06
C ALA A 35 21.06 -0.57 4.89
N PRO A 36 20.99 0.08 3.73
CA PRO A 36 21.84 -0.27 2.60
C PRO A 36 23.33 -0.24 2.98
N GLY A 37 24.00 -1.39 2.90
CA GLY A 37 25.42 -1.51 3.23
C GLY A 37 25.76 -1.59 4.71
N GLU A 38 24.77 -1.71 5.58
CA GLU A 38 24.97 -1.77 7.03
C GLU A 38 24.36 -3.03 7.63
N GLU A 39 24.73 -3.32 8.87
CA GLU A 39 24.05 -4.34 9.66
C GLU A 39 22.66 -3.84 10.04
N ALA A 40 21.79 -4.76 10.45
CA ALA A 40 20.42 -4.44 10.78
C ALA A 40 20.30 -3.33 11.82
N THR A 41 19.50 -2.32 11.52
CA THR A 41 19.19 -1.25 12.46
C THR A 41 18.01 -1.68 13.33
N VAL A 42 18.14 -1.46 14.63
CA VAL A 42 17.05 -1.71 15.58
C VAL A 42 16.52 -0.37 16.06
N GLY A 43 15.23 -0.17 15.93
CA GLY A 43 14.58 1.07 16.38
C GLY A 43 13.25 0.78 17.03
N THR A 44 12.68 1.80 17.63
CA THR A 44 11.28 1.78 18.09
C THR A 44 10.40 2.50 17.07
N ALA A 45 9.17 2.04 16.91
CA ALA A 45 8.22 2.73 16.07
C ALA A 45 7.98 4.13 16.66
N ASP A 46 8.22 5.14 15.86
CA ASP A 46 8.05 6.53 16.24
C ASP A 46 7.32 7.29 15.14
N THR A 47 7.21 8.62 15.29
CA THR A 47 6.51 9.44 14.32
C THR A 47 7.24 9.61 13.00
N ASN A 48 8.50 9.23 12.92
CA ASN A 48 9.33 9.39 11.73
C ASN A 48 9.41 8.11 10.88
N ARG A 49 8.70 7.06 11.31
CA ARG A 49 8.70 5.78 10.60
C ARG A 49 7.29 5.21 10.54
N VAL A 50 6.93 4.69 9.38
CA VAL A 50 5.58 4.16 9.13
C VAL A 50 5.69 2.67 8.85
N LEU A 51 5.10 1.87 9.73
CA LEU A 51 5.03 0.41 9.57
C LEU A 51 3.85 0.04 8.70
N MET A 52 4.10 -0.79 7.69
CA MET A 52 3.07 -1.27 6.77
C MET A 52 3.10 -2.78 6.69
N GLN A 53 1.94 -3.39 6.68
CA GLN A 53 1.80 -4.84 6.65
C GLN A 53 1.56 -5.34 5.23
N PHE A 54 2.19 -6.47 4.90
CA PHE A 54 1.88 -7.24 3.69
C PHE A 54 0.46 -7.80 3.80
N THR A 55 -0.34 -7.59 2.77
CA THR A 55 -1.73 -8.07 2.74
C THR A 55 -1.87 -9.58 2.65
N GLY A 56 -0.81 -10.28 2.27
CA GLY A 56 -0.84 -11.72 1.96
C GLY A 56 -1.16 -12.01 0.51
N LEU A 57 -1.38 -10.98 -0.29
CA LEU A 57 -1.82 -11.11 -1.69
C LEU A 57 -0.77 -10.53 -2.63
N LYS A 58 -0.78 -11.03 -3.86
CA LYS A 58 0.08 -10.53 -4.94
C LYS A 58 -0.78 -10.04 -6.09
N ASP A 59 -0.27 -9.06 -6.83
CA ASP A 59 -0.97 -8.52 -7.98
C ASP A 59 -0.88 -9.46 -9.21
N LYS A 60 -1.43 -9.02 -10.32
CA LYS A 60 -1.45 -9.81 -11.57
C LYS A 60 -0.04 -10.18 -12.07
N ASN A 61 0.98 -9.43 -11.67
CA ASN A 61 2.37 -9.66 -12.07
C ASN A 61 3.18 -10.42 -11.02
N GLY A 62 2.54 -10.85 -9.92
CA GLY A 62 3.22 -11.52 -8.82
C GLY A 62 3.88 -10.60 -7.82
N LYS A 63 3.66 -9.30 -7.90
CA LYS A 63 4.21 -8.33 -6.97
C LYS A 63 3.39 -8.32 -5.67
N GLU A 64 4.07 -8.34 -4.53
CA GLU A 64 3.44 -8.32 -3.22
C GLU A 64 2.70 -7.00 -2.98
N ILE A 65 1.51 -7.09 -2.38
CA ILE A 65 0.67 -5.94 -2.08
C ILE A 65 0.76 -5.63 -0.59
N TYR A 66 1.18 -4.40 -0.26
CA TYR A 66 1.29 -3.90 1.12
C TYR A 66 0.31 -2.77 1.38
N GLU A 67 0.03 -2.52 2.66
CA GLU A 67 -0.60 -1.26 3.06
C GLU A 67 0.18 -0.08 2.48
N GLY A 68 -0.52 0.95 2.06
CA GLY A 68 0.11 2.13 1.48
C GLY A 68 0.46 2.00 0.01
N ASP A 69 0.32 0.82 -0.59
CA ASP A 69 0.51 0.67 -2.02
C ASP A 69 -0.57 1.40 -2.81
N LEU A 70 -0.18 1.92 -3.96
CA LEU A 70 -1.11 2.44 -4.95
C LEU A 70 -1.32 1.37 -6.00
N VAL A 71 -2.57 1.03 -6.24
CA VAL A 71 -2.94 -0.02 -7.19
C VAL A 71 -3.85 0.55 -8.25
N LYS A 72 -3.61 0.14 -9.48
CA LYS A 72 -4.45 0.45 -10.62
C LYS A 72 -5.42 -0.68 -10.82
N CYS A 73 -6.71 -0.36 -10.81
CA CYS A 73 -7.79 -1.34 -10.88
C CYS A 73 -8.73 -0.99 -12.03
N GLY A 74 -9.13 -1.99 -12.80
CA GLY A 74 -10.08 -1.82 -13.89
C GLY A 74 -9.71 -2.60 -15.13
N GLU A 75 -10.57 -2.58 -16.12
CA GLU A 75 -10.30 -3.17 -17.42
C GLU A 75 -9.29 -2.32 -18.18
N PHE A 76 -8.26 -2.95 -18.72
CA PHE A 76 -7.09 -2.23 -19.20
C PHE A 76 -6.99 -2.13 -20.73
N GLU A 77 -8.04 -2.43 -21.45
CA GLU A 77 -7.93 -2.35 -22.91
C GLU A 77 -7.61 -0.94 -23.39
N ASP A 78 -8.07 0.07 -22.66
CA ASP A 78 -7.74 1.46 -23.02
C ASP A 78 -7.38 2.35 -21.80
N ASP A 79 -7.28 1.80 -20.62
CA ASP A 79 -6.99 2.52 -19.38
C ASP A 79 -8.01 3.61 -18.99
N SER A 80 -8.99 3.87 -19.82
CA SER A 80 -9.90 5.01 -19.57
C SER A 80 -10.74 4.82 -18.31
N ASP A 81 -11.08 3.59 -17.98
CA ASP A 81 -11.91 3.28 -16.83
C ASP A 81 -11.10 2.80 -15.62
N ALA A 82 -9.79 2.65 -15.78
CA ALA A 82 -8.93 2.23 -14.68
C ALA A 82 -8.81 3.35 -13.65
N LYS A 83 -8.90 2.97 -12.38
CA LYS A 83 -8.77 3.91 -11.25
C LYS A 83 -7.63 3.50 -10.34
N THR A 84 -7.02 4.48 -9.71
CA THR A 84 -5.94 4.27 -8.75
C THR A 84 -6.50 4.39 -7.34
N TYR A 85 -6.21 3.39 -6.51
CA TYR A 85 -6.62 3.34 -5.11
C TYR A 85 -5.41 3.12 -4.21
N GLU A 86 -5.51 3.61 -2.98
CA GLU A 86 -4.58 3.29 -1.93
C GLU A 86 -5.06 2.02 -1.20
N VAL A 87 -4.14 1.11 -0.90
CA VAL A 87 -4.42 -0.08 -0.09
C VAL A 87 -4.37 0.29 1.38
N ILE A 88 -5.46 0.06 2.09
CA ILE A 88 -5.59 0.35 3.51
C ILE A 88 -6.12 -0.86 4.27
N TYR A 89 -5.92 -0.88 5.58
CA TYR A 89 -6.69 -1.76 6.46
C TYR A 89 -7.98 -1.02 6.84
N ASN A 90 -9.10 -1.62 6.51
CA ASN A 90 -10.41 -0.98 6.69
C ASN A 90 -10.83 -1.07 8.15
N GLU A 91 -10.89 0.07 8.83
CA GLU A 91 -11.25 0.17 10.25
C GLU A 91 -12.59 0.88 10.48
N ASP A 92 -13.37 1.09 9.44
CA ASP A 92 -14.61 1.87 9.54
C ASP A 92 -15.76 1.15 10.25
N GLY A 93 -15.54 -0.09 10.67
CA GLY A 93 -16.54 -0.86 11.40
C GLY A 93 -17.42 -1.76 10.53
N THR A 94 -17.33 -1.66 9.21
CA THR A 94 -18.09 -2.54 8.33
C THR A 94 -17.51 -3.96 8.35
N TYR A 95 -16.21 -4.07 8.15
CA TYR A 95 -15.48 -5.34 8.29
C TYR A 95 -13.98 -5.05 8.40
N PRO A 96 -13.26 -5.78 9.27
CA PRO A 96 -11.83 -5.58 9.44
C PRO A 96 -11.06 -6.36 8.36
N ALA A 97 -10.60 -5.68 7.34
CA ALA A 97 -9.84 -6.30 6.26
C ALA A 97 -9.07 -5.27 5.46
N PHE A 98 -8.03 -5.72 4.75
CA PHE A 98 -7.39 -4.89 3.75
C PHE A 98 -8.36 -4.65 2.59
N ASP A 99 -8.41 -3.41 2.13
CA ASP A 99 -9.30 -3.03 1.05
C ASP A 99 -8.75 -1.77 0.34
N LEU A 100 -9.49 -1.28 -0.61
CA LEU A 100 -9.17 -0.08 -1.38
C LEU A 100 -9.85 1.13 -0.74
N LYS A 101 -9.07 2.16 -0.45
CA LYS A 101 -9.59 3.38 0.17
C LYS A 101 -10.62 4.05 -0.72
N GLY A 102 -11.81 4.28 -0.18
CA GLY A 102 -12.89 4.91 -0.93
C GLY A 102 -13.69 3.96 -1.83
N TRP A 103 -13.34 2.69 -1.84
CA TRP A 103 -14.11 1.67 -2.59
C TRP A 103 -15.50 1.52 -1.98
N ARG A 104 -16.51 1.55 -2.82
CA ARG A 104 -17.93 1.49 -2.39
C ARG A 104 -18.69 0.29 -2.93
N GLY A 105 -17.98 -0.71 -3.45
CA GLY A 105 -18.63 -1.93 -3.90
C GLY A 105 -19.12 -2.77 -2.73
N GLU A 106 -20.00 -3.69 -3.01
CA GLU A 106 -20.56 -4.59 -2.01
C GLU A 106 -19.58 -5.66 -1.55
N THR A 107 -18.55 -5.93 -2.36
CA THR A 107 -17.51 -6.90 -2.06
C THR A 107 -16.18 -6.20 -1.84
N ASN A 108 -15.24 -6.91 -1.24
CA ASN A 108 -13.87 -6.40 -1.09
C ASN A 108 -13.27 -6.06 -2.45
N GLY A 109 -12.80 -4.83 -2.61
CA GLY A 109 -12.30 -4.34 -3.90
C GLY A 109 -11.03 -5.06 -4.35
N ILE A 110 -10.12 -5.35 -3.41
CA ILE A 110 -8.89 -6.07 -3.74
C ILE A 110 -9.22 -7.46 -4.30
N CYS A 111 -10.09 -8.20 -3.61
CA CYS A 111 -10.47 -9.54 -4.04
C CYS A 111 -11.18 -9.52 -5.40
N LEU A 112 -12.06 -8.54 -5.62
CA LEU A 112 -12.78 -8.40 -6.87
C LEU A 112 -11.82 -8.24 -8.05
N PHE A 113 -10.92 -7.25 -7.96
CA PHE A 113 -10.01 -6.95 -9.07
C PHE A 113 -8.91 -8.00 -9.24
N LEU A 114 -8.47 -8.64 -8.14
CA LEU A 114 -7.51 -9.73 -8.25
C LEU A 114 -8.08 -10.94 -8.99
N ASN A 115 -9.31 -11.32 -8.67
CA ASN A 115 -9.96 -12.46 -9.32
C ASN A 115 -10.12 -12.25 -10.81
N ASP A 116 -10.37 -11.01 -11.22
CA ASP A 116 -10.55 -10.67 -12.63
C ASP A 116 -9.21 -10.37 -13.33
N GLY A 117 -8.09 -10.33 -12.61
CA GLY A 117 -6.79 -10.04 -13.18
C GLY A 117 -6.56 -8.57 -13.48
N TYR A 118 -7.29 -7.67 -12.83
CA TYR A 118 -7.28 -6.23 -13.11
C TYR A 118 -6.70 -5.39 -11.98
N LEU A 119 -5.80 -5.94 -11.18
CA LEU A 119 -5.14 -5.19 -10.12
C LEU A 119 -3.62 -5.21 -10.30
N GLU A 120 -3.02 -4.04 -10.36
CA GLU A 120 -1.58 -3.87 -10.54
C GLU A 120 -1.03 -2.84 -9.56
N VAL A 121 0.04 -3.20 -8.83
CA VAL A 121 0.76 -2.26 -7.97
C VAL A 121 1.59 -1.34 -8.86
N ILE A 122 1.34 -0.02 -8.76
CA ILE A 122 2.02 0.98 -9.57
C ILE A 122 2.95 1.89 -8.76
N GLY A 123 2.91 1.81 -7.44
CA GLY A 123 3.73 2.61 -6.55
C GLY A 123 3.20 2.54 -5.14
N ASN A 124 3.50 3.55 -4.34
CA ASN A 124 2.96 3.68 -2.99
C ASN A 124 2.81 5.17 -2.63
N ILE A 125 2.09 5.44 -1.55
CA ILE A 125 1.76 6.83 -1.17
C ILE A 125 2.97 7.64 -0.71
N TYR A 126 4.08 6.99 -0.39
CA TYR A 126 5.29 7.67 0.10
C TYR A 126 6.26 7.98 -1.02
N GLU A 127 6.48 7.06 -1.94
CA GLU A 127 7.41 7.22 -3.05
C GLU A 127 6.78 7.86 -4.28
N SER A 128 5.47 7.65 -4.49
CA SER A 128 4.78 8.07 -5.71
C SER A 128 3.40 8.68 -5.43
N PRO A 129 3.28 9.63 -4.49
CA PRO A 129 1.97 10.18 -4.13
C PRO A 129 1.26 10.88 -5.29
N GLU A 130 1.99 11.36 -6.27
CA GLU A 130 1.44 12.01 -7.45
C GLU A 130 0.56 11.08 -8.29
N LEU A 131 0.79 9.78 -8.23
CA LEU A 131 -0.03 8.82 -8.98
C LEU A 131 -1.48 8.80 -8.52
N LEU A 132 -1.70 9.07 -7.24
CA LEU A 132 -3.07 9.14 -6.71
C LEU A 132 -3.81 10.39 -7.17
N LYS A 133 -3.08 11.49 -7.38
CA LYS A 133 -3.66 12.77 -7.78
C LYS A 133 -3.78 12.92 -9.30
N ALA A 134 -2.99 12.18 -10.05
CA ALA A 134 -2.88 12.37 -11.50
C ALA A 134 -4.21 12.32 -12.24
N PRO A 135 -5.13 11.36 -12.00
CA PRO A 135 -6.41 11.34 -12.68
C PRO A 135 -7.25 12.57 -12.39
N ALA A 136 -7.32 12.99 -11.14
CA ALA A 136 -8.07 14.18 -10.75
C ALA A 136 -7.48 15.45 -11.35
N ALA A 137 -6.15 15.56 -11.33
CA ALA A 137 -5.47 16.69 -11.91
C ALA A 137 -5.69 16.77 -13.43
N THR A 138 -5.73 15.62 -14.09
CA THR A 138 -5.98 15.56 -15.53
C THR A 138 -7.39 16.01 -15.88
N GLU A 139 -8.36 15.73 -15.04
CA GLU A 139 -9.74 16.12 -15.26
C GLU A 139 -9.96 17.61 -15.04
N GLN A 140 -9.23 18.22 -14.13
CA GLN A 140 -9.40 19.62 -13.78
C GLN A 140 -9.22 20.58 -14.97
N PRO A 141 -8.22 20.41 -15.83
CA PRO A 141 -8.08 21.31 -16.98
C PRO A 141 -9.30 21.36 -17.86
N SER A 142 -9.96 20.24 -18.09
CA SER A 142 -11.15 20.23 -18.92
C SER A 142 -12.32 20.93 -18.24
N GLN A 143 -12.36 20.92 -16.94
CA GLN A 143 -13.40 21.65 -16.19
C GLN A 143 -13.18 23.14 -16.21
N ALA A 144 -11.95 23.56 -16.25
CA ALA A 144 -11.61 24.97 -16.28
C ALA A 144 -11.96 25.65 -17.58
N SER A 145 -12.19 24.89 -18.60
CA SER A 145 -12.55 25.41 -19.91
C SER A 145 -14.00 25.85 -20.00
#